data_b9d53deb388363c2a61562a371bc1736
#
_entry.id   b9d53deb388363c2a61562a371bc1736
#
_cell.length_a   1.000
_cell.length_b   1.000
_cell.length_c   1.000
_cell.angle_alpha   90.00
_cell.angle_beta   90.00
_cell.angle_gamma   90.00
#
_symmetry.space_group_name_H-M   'P 1'
#
loop_
_entity.id
_entity.type
_entity.pdbx_description
1 polymer ?
#
loop_
_entity_poly.entity_id
_entity_poly.type
_entity_poly.pdbx_seq_one_letter_code
_entity_poly.pdbx_strand_id
1 'polypeptide(L)'
;VIQNIGDFIMDTRSIGVFDSGLGGISVLRDIVELMPCENYIYFGDSAHAPYGTKTREAILERSEQCTNFLLAKDVKAIVIDCNTATSVAASTLRQQYPSIPIIGIEPALKPAVLWKEHDKVAVMATPATLALPKFHELMKHYSKESDIYPVPCPGLADYVEKGIFDGEEITEFLKGLLAPSLEKHVDAIVLGCTHYPFV
;
A
#
# COMPACT_ATOMS: atom_id res chain seq x y z
N VAL A 1 37.03 17.55 -25.41
CA VAL A 1 37.38 17.79 -23.99
C VAL A 1 36.33 17.08 -23.16
N ILE A 2 36.63 15.87 -22.72
CA ILE A 2 35.78 15.13 -21.74
C ILE A 2 36.16 15.68 -20.39
N GLN A 3 35.35 16.64 -19.88
CA GLN A 3 35.44 17.07 -18.51
C GLN A 3 34.94 15.94 -17.61
N ASN A 4 35.76 15.58 -16.64
CA ASN A 4 35.54 14.72 -15.49
C ASN A 4 34.05 14.42 -15.24
N ILE A 5 33.63 13.20 -15.55
CA ILE A 5 32.51 12.55 -14.88
C ILE A 5 33.04 12.28 -13.47
N GLY A 6 32.76 13.19 -12.54
CA GLY A 6 33.08 13.00 -11.14
C GLY A 6 32.57 11.63 -10.72
N ASP A 7 33.37 10.92 -9.96
CA ASP A 7 33.04 9.61 -9.41
C ASP A 7 31.61 9.66 -8.82
N PHE A 8 30.63 9.18 -9.57
CA PHE A 8 29.33 8.85 -9.01
C PHE A 8 29.57 7.68 -8.07
N ILE A 9 29.82 7.99 -6.82
CA ILE A 9 29.84 6.98 -5.77
C ILE A 9 28.41 6.42 -5.71
N MET A 10 28.21 5.25 -6.31
CA MET A 10 26.94 4.53 -6.22
C MET A 10 26.70 4.20 -4.76
N ASP A 11 25.59 4.65 -4.21
CA ASP A 11 25.16 4.27 -2.87
C ASP A 11 24.63 2.83 -2.92
N THR A 12 25.46 1.89 -2.49
CA THR A 12 25.16 0.45 -2.49
C THR A 12 24.33 -0.02 -1.30
N ARG A 13 23.97 0.90 -0.38
CA ARG A 13 23.08 0.57 0.73
C ARG A 13 21.72 0.11 0.22
N SER A 14 21.06 -0.74 1.01
CA SER A 14 19.76 -1.30 0.62
C SER A 14 18.64 -0.27 0.67
N ILE A 15 17.59 -0.50 -0.11
CA ILE A 15 16.28 0.11 0.08
C ILE A 15 15.53 -0.75 1.10
N GLY A 16 15.11 -0.14 2.21
CA GLY A 16 14.24 -0.80 3.19
C GLY A 16 12.80 -0.75 2.73
N VAL A 17 12.10 -1.88 2.79
CA VAL A 17 10.69 -1.98 2.43
C VAL A 17 9.96 -2.61 3.61
N PHE A 18 8.86 -2.03 4.07
CA PHE A 18 8.04 -2.70 5.08
C PHE A 18 6.54 -2.66 4.75
N ASP A 19 5.89 -3.74 5.13
CA ASP A 19 4.43 -3.93 5.08
C ASP A 19 3.91 -4.42 6.43
N SER A 20 2.61 -4.35 6.64
CA SER A 20 1.94 -4.92 7.82
C SER A 20 2.03 -6.45 7.90
N GLY A 21 2.31 -7.12 6.79
CA GLY A 21 2.36 -8.57 6.70
C GLY A 21 3.03 -9.06 5.42
N LEU A 22 2.44 -10.09 4.81
CA LEU A 22 2.97 -10.69 3.59
C LEU A 22 2.55 -9.96 2.30
N GLY A 23 1.51 -9.14 2.37
CA GLY A 23 0.91 -8.49 1.20
C GLY A 23 1.89 -7.64 0.38
N GLY A 24 2.84 -6.98 1.05
CA GLY A 24 3.86 -6.15 0.40
C GLY A 24 4.82 -6.90 -0.54
N ILE A 25 4.88 -8.23 -0.47
CA ILE A 25 5.70 -9.03 -1.39
C ILE A 25 5.26 -8.79 -2.85
N SER A 26 3.97 -8.54 -3.09
CA SER A 26 3.46 -8.24 -4.43
C SER A 26 4.08 -6.96 -5.01
N VAL A 27 4.16 -5.90 -4.22
CA VAL A 27 4.74 -4.61 -4.63
C VAL A 27 6.28 -4.69 -4.65
N LEU A 28 6.89 -5.37 -3.67
CA LEU A 28 8.34 -5.58 -3.66
C LEU A 28 8.81 -6.28 -4.94
N ARG A 29 8.08 -7.28 -5.44
CA ARG A 29 8.40 -7.95 -6.71
C ARG A 29 8.49 -6.94 -7.86
N ASP A 30 7.52 -6.06 -7.97
CA ASP A 30 7.47 -5.07 -9.04
C ASP A 30 8.57 -4.01 -8.88
N ILE A 31 8.92 -3.63 -7.64
CA ILE A 31 10.04 -2.72 -7.34
C ILE A 31 11.37 -3.37 -7.76
N VAL A 32 11.58 -4.63 -7.45
CA VAL A 32 12.80 -5.38 -7.83
C VAL A 32 12.91 -5.52 -9.33
N GLU A 33 11.81 -5.77 -10.03
CA GLU A 33 11.79 -5.85 -11.50
C GLU A 33 12.15 -4.50 -12.16
N LEU A 34 11.67 -3.39 -11.59
CA LEU A 34 11.97 -2.04 -12.09
C LEU A 34 13.39 -1.56 -11.77
N MET A 35 13.96 -1.99 -10.65
CA MET A 35 15.28 -1.59 -10.17
C MET A 35 16.13 -2.82 -9.77
N PRO A 36 16.49 -3.68 -10.74
CA PRO A 36 17.14 -4.97 -10.45
C PRO A 36 18.58 -4.87 -9.93
N CYS A 37 19.19 -3.69 -10.01
CA CYS A 37 20.55 -3.44 -9.53
C CYS A 37 20.60 -2.94 -8.08
N GLU A 38 19.45 -2.74 -7.43
CA GLU A 38 19.36 -2.31 -6.05
C GLU A 38 19.35 -3.49 -5.07
N ASN A 39 19.83 -3.24 -3.86
CA ASN A 39 19.70 -4.18 -2.75
C ASN A 39 18.44 -3.85 -1.94
N TYR A 40 17.75 -4.86 -1.42
CA TYR A 40 16.51 -4.69 -0.67
C TYR A 40 16.56 -5.40 0.67
N ILE A 41 15.94 -4.79 1.68
CA ILE A 41 15.62 -5.42 2.95
C ILE A 41 14.11 -5.29 3.14
N TYR A 42 13.40 -6.42 3.09
CA TYR A 42 11.96 -6.47 3.34
C TYR A 42 11.69 -6.84 4.81
N PHE A 43 10.75 -6.13 5.43
CA PHE A 43 10.25 -6.41 6.76
C PHE A 43 8.72 -6.50 6.75
N GLY A 44 8.17 -7.70 6.84
CA GLY A 44 6.73 -7.93 7.05
C GLY A 44 6.42 -8.04 8.54
N ASP A 45 5.57 -7.15 9.07
CA ASP A 45 5.17 -7.16 10.49
C ASP A 45 4.05 -8.16 10.76
N SER A 46 4.18 -9.38 10.22
CA SER A 46 3.14 -10.42 10.22
C SER A 46 2.64 -10.80 11.61
N ALA A 47 3.49 -10.68 12.64
CA ALA A 47 3.07 -10.92 14.03
C ALA A 47 1.99 -9.93 14.51
N HIS A 48 1.84 -8.79 13.82
CA HIS A 48 0.90 -7.73 14.14
C HIS A 48 -0.07 -7.44 12.99
N ALA A 49 -0.07 -8.27 11.95
CA ALA A 49 -1.04 -8.19 10.87
C ALA A 49 -2.46 -8.55 11.36
N PRO A 50 -3.51 -8.05 10.66
CA PRO A 50 -3.50 -6.96 9.71
C PRO A 50 -3.58 -5.58 10.41
N TYR A 51 -3.04 -4.52 9.78
CA TYR A 51 -3.16 -3.15 10.31
C TYR A 51 -4.56 -2.53 10.11
N GLY A 52 -5.31 -3.06 9.18
CA GLY A 52 -6.59 -2.50 8.74
C GLY A 52 -7.71 -2.47 9.80
N THR A 53 -7.53 -3.18 10.91
CA THR A 53 -8.46 -3.26 12.04
C THR A 53 -7.92 -2.61 13.33
N LYS A 54 -6.70 -2.05 13.29
CA LYS A 54 -6.04 -1.45 14.46
C LYS A 54 -6.37 0.04 14.59
N THR A 55 -6.14 0.56 15.80
CA THR A 55 -6.24 2.01 16.04
C THR A 55 -5.11 2.75 15.35
N ARG A 56 -5.32 4.04 15.07
CA ARG A 56 -4.32 4.91 14.45
C ARG A 56 -3.02 4.95 15.25
N GLU A 57 -3.11 5.01 16.56
CA GLU A 57 -1.97 5.05 17.49
C GLU A 57 -1.15 3.76 17.39
N ALA A 58 -1.81 2.61 17.39
CA ALA A 58 -1.14 1.31 17.25
C ALA A 58 -0.46 1.16 15.88
N ILE A 59 -1.09 1.63 14.79
CA ILE A 59 -0.50 1.60 13.46
C ILE A 59 0.74 2.51 13.40
N LEU A 60 0.67 3.71 13.98
CA LEU A 60 1.80 4.64 14.02
C LEU A 60 2.97 4.05 14.79
N GLU A 61 2.73 3.54 16.00
CA GLU A 61 3.75 2.90 16.84
C GLU A 61 4.45 1.74 16.11
N ARG A 62 3.66 0.85 15.46
CA ARG A 62 4.23 -0.26 14.69
C ARG A 62 5.05 0.23 13.51
N SER A 63 4.56 1.23 12.78
CA SER A 63 5.27 1.82 11.65
C SER A 63 6.60 2.48 12.07
N GLU A 64 6.66 3.11 13.24
CA GLU A 64 7.89 3.65 13.83
C GLU A 64 8.87 2.53 14.19
N GLN A 65 8.39 1.42 14.76
CA GLN A 65 9.24 0.27 15.08
C GLN A 65 9.82 -0.38 13.82
N CYS A 66 9.01 -0.58 12.77
CA CYS A 66 9.47 -1.08 11.47
C CYS A 66 10.52 -0.14 10.85
N THR A 67 10.27 1.17 10.89
CA THR A 67 11.20 2.19 10.39
C THR A 67 12.52 2.15 11.14
N ASN A 68 12.49 2.10 12.47
CA ASN A 68 13.70 2.03 13.30
C ASN A 68 14.50 0.74 13.05
N PHE A 69 13.81 -0.38 12.84
CA PHE A 69 14.49 -1.64 12.47
C PHE A 69 15.25 -1.49 11.14
N LEU A 70 14.63 -0.90 10.12
CA LEU A 70 15.26 -0.69 8.83
C LEU A 70 16.42 0.32 8.91
N LEU A 71 16.25 1.41 9.65
CA LEU A 71 17.32 2.39 9.88
C LEU A 71 18.53 1.76 10.56
N ALA A 72 18.34 0.85 11.52
CA ALA A 72 19.42 0.09 12.15
C ALA A 72 20.16 -0.85 11.18
N LYS A 73 19.62 -1.09 9.97
CA LYS A 73 20.25 -1.83 8.88
C LYS A 73 20.96 -0.92 7.86
N ASP A 74 21.09 0.36 8.17
CA ASP A 74 21.74 1.38 7.32
C ASP A 74 21.14 1.44 5.89
N VAL A 75 19.81 1.47 5.79
CA VAL A 75 19.14 1.61 4.49
C VAL A 75 19.24 3.05 3.96
N LYS A 76 19.31 3.21 2.63
CA LYS A 76 19.39 4.52 1.97
C LYS A 76 18.03 5.18 1.70
N ALA A 77 16.96 4.40 1.71
CA ALA A 77 15.57 4.86 1.55
C ALA A 77 14.62 3.86 2.21
N ILE A 78 13.41 4.29 2.51
CA ILE A 78 12.36 3.42 3.07
C ILE A 78 11.11 3.52 2.19
N VAL A 79 10.56 2.37 1.81
CA VAL A 79 9.25 2.23 1.18
C VAL A 79 8.27 1.68 2.21
N ILE A 80 7.19 2.42 2.46
CA ILE A 80 6.05 1.95 3.25
C ILE A 80 5.10 1.27 2.28
N ASP A 81 5.18 -0.03 2.22
CA ASP A 81 4.47 -0.87 1.29
C ASP A 81 3.17 -1.41 1.90
N CYS A 82 2.46 -0.54 2.58
CA CYS A 82 1.17 -0.78 3.20
C CYS A 82 0.33 0.48 3.07
N ASN A 83 -0.82 0.40 2.39
CA ASN A 83 -1.72 1.56 2.22
C ASN A 83 -2.19 2.11 3.58
N THR A 84 -2.51 1.24 4.52
CA THR A 84 -2.95 1.63 5.87
C THR A 84 -1.83 2.33 6.64
N ALA A 85 -0.63 1.75 6.67
CA ALA A 85 0.54 2.36 7.32
C ALA A 85 0.92 3.70 6.66
N THR A 86 0.95 3.76 5.32
CA THR A 86 1.21 5.00 4.57
C THR A 86 0.25 6.11 4.98
N SER A 87 -1.05 5.80 5.01
CA SER A 87 -2.08 6.79 5.31
C SER A 87 -1.98 7.35 6.72
N VAL A 88 -1.54 6.53 7.70
CA VAL A 88 -1.41 6.91 9.11
C VAL A 88 -0.05 7.54 9.42
N ALA A 89 1.05 6.91 8.96
CA ALA A 89 2.38 7.16 9.50
C ALA A 89 3.31 7.95 8.57
N ALA A 90 3.12 7.92 7.24
CA ALA A 90 4.11 8.46 6.31
C ALA A 90 4.47 9.94 6.55
N SER A 91 3.49 10.78 6.89
CA SER A 91 3.74 12.21 7.16
C SER A 91 4.57 12.40 8.43
N THR A 92 4.24 11.68 9.50
CA THR A 92 4.95 11.72 10.78
C THR A 92 6.39 11.22 10.62
N LEU A 93 6.56 10.07 9.96
CA LEU A 93 7.88 9.48 9.73
C LEU A 93 8.79 10.38 8.87
N ARG A 94 8.26 11.05 7.84
CA ARG A 94 9.02 12.04 7.05
C ARG A 94 9.49 13.23 7.88
N GLN A 95 8.71 13.65 8.87
CA GLN A 95 9.09 14.73 9.79
C GLN A 95 10.14 14.27 10.80
N GLN A 96 10.03 13.05 11.31
CA GLN A 96 10.96 12.49 12.28
C GLN A 96 12.32 12.13 11.65
N TYR A 97 12.33 11.70 10.39
CA TYR A 97 13.53 11.23 9.68
C TYR A 97 13.76 12.02 8.38
N PRO A 98 14.03 13.34 8.45
CA PRO A 98 14.13 14.19 7.26
C PRO A 98 15.34 13.90 6.38
N SER A 99 16.34 13.17 6.89
CA SER A 99 17.57 12.83 6.17
C SER A 99 17.45 11.61 5.27
N ILE A 100 16.34 10.85 5.36
CA ILE A 100 16.13 9.65 4.55
C ILE A 100 14.82 9.77 3.73
N PRO A 101 14.85 9.44 2.42
CA PRO A 101 13.63 9.37 1.63
C PRO A 101 12.66 8.32 2.17
N ILE A 102 11.42 8.71 2.44
CA ILE A 102 10.33 7.81 2.85
C ILE A 102 9.21 7.90 1.82
N ILE A 103 9.02 6.83 1.07
CA ILE A 103 8.02 6.67 0.02
C ILE A 103 6.88 5.84 0.58
N GLY A 104 5.65 6.27 0.38
CA GLY A 104 4.47 5.48 0.74
C GLY A 104 3.63 5.22 -0.50
N ILE A 105 2.89 4.11 -0.49
CA ILE A 105 1.94 3.78 -1.55
C ILE A 105 0.54 4.31 -1.21
N GLU A 106 -0.26 4.52 -2.23
CA GLU A 106 -1.68 4.90 -2.14
C GLU A 106 -2.52 3.99 -3.03
N PRO A 107 -3.82 3.82 -2.74
CA PRO A 107 -4.70 3.11 -3.67
C PRO A 107 -4.59 3.67 -5.09
N ALA A 108 -4.54 2.80 -6.08
CA ALA A 108 -4.33 3.17 -7.49
C ALA A 108 -5.56 3.87 -8.11
N LEU A 109 -6.18 4.80 -7.37
CA LEU A 109 -7.37 5.53 -7.81
C LEU A 109 -7.06 6.45 -8.99
N LYS A 110 -5.91 7.14 -8.95
CA LYS A 110 -5.51 8.04 -10.03
C LYS A 110 -5.48 7.36 -11.41
N PRO A 111 -4.74 6.26 -11.63
CA PRO A 111 -4.73 5.58 -12.92
C PRO A 111 -6.11 5.03 -13.29
N ALA A 112 -6.91 4.53 -12.34
CA ALA A 112 -8.23 4.01 -12.62
C ALA A 112 -9.19 5.09 -13.15
N VAL A 113 -9.20 6.27 -12.51
CA VAL A 113 -10.07 7.39 -12.90
C VAL A 113 -9.61 8.07 -14.20
N LEU A 114 -8.29 8.19 -14.42
CA LEU A 114 -7.76 8.81 -15.64
C LEU A 114 -7.85 7.90 -16.88
N TRP A 115 -8.22 6.64 -16.71
CA TRP A 115 -8.54 5.76 -17.83
C TRP A 115 -9.90 6.15 -18.40
N LYS A 116 -9.92 6.61 -19.63
CA LYS A 116 -11.06 7.30 -20.27
C LYS A 116 -12.37 6.48 -20.38
N GLU A 117 -12.35 5.21 -20.03
CA GLU A 117 -13.48 4.30 -20.12
C GLU A 117 -14.11 3.97 -18.73
N HIS A 118 -13.59 4.59 -17.65
CA HIS A 118 -14.04 4.30 -16.30
C HIS A 118 -14.82 5.48 -15.69
N ASP A 119 -16.16 5.43 -15.83
CA ASP A 119 -17.04 6.41 -15.18
C ASP A 119 -17.35 6.06 -13.73
N LYS A 120 -17.27 4.78 -13.36
CA LYS A 120 -17.65 4.25 -12.05
C LYS A 120 -16.55 3.33 -11.50
N VAL A 121 -15.91 3.75 -10.45
CA VAL A 121 -14.77 3.05 -9.87
C VAL A 121 -15.06 2.59 -8.45
N ALA A 122 -15.02 1.27 -8.19
CA ALA A 122 -15.01 0.75 -6.82
C ALA A 122 -13.60 0.74 -6.24
N VAL A 123 -13.46 1.14 -4.99
CA VAL A 123 -12.16 1.10 -4.28
C VAL A 123 -12.27 0.17 -3.08
N MET A 124 -11.74 -1.04 -3.22
CA MET A 124 -11.60 -1.98 -2.13
C MET A 124 -10.46 -1.54 -1.22
N ALA A 125 -10.74 -1.31 0.06
CA ALA A 125 -9.70 -0.96 1.03
C ALA A 125 -10.08 -1.41 2.43
N THR A 126 -9.11 -1.36 3.36
CA THR A 126 -9.38 -1.67 4.76
C THR A 126 -10.28 -0.59 5.38
N PRO A 127 -11.12 -0.92 6.38
CA PRO A 127 -11.90 0.08 7.10
C PRO A 127 -11.06 1.23 7.65
N ALA A 128 -9.85 0.94 8.17
CA ALA A 128 -8.93 1.96 8.65
C ALA A 128 -8.50 2.93 7.55
N THR A 129 -8.16 2.44 6.35
CA THR A 129 -7.80 3.29 5.20
C THR A 129 -8.95 4.19 4.78
N LEU A 130 -10.17 3.63 4.66
CA LEU A 130 -11.35 4.37 4.22
C LEU A 130 -11.80 5.45 5.22
N ALA A 131 -11.54 5.26 6.51
CA ALA A 131 -11.90 6.22 7.55
C ALA A 131 -10.97 7.44 7.63
N LEU A 132 -9.82 7.42 6.95
CA LEU A 132 -8.81 8.49 7.07
C LEU A 132 -9.13 9.70 6.19
N PRO A 133 -8.87 10.93 6.70
CA PRO A 133 -9.06 12.17 5.92
C PRO A 133 -8.35 12.14 4.58
N LYS A 134 -7.14 11.58 4.52
CA LYS A 134 -6.33 11.47 3.30
C LYS A 134 -7.05 10.70 2.19
N PHE A 135 -7.78 9.63 2.51
CA PHE A 135 -8.57 8.89 1.54
C PHE A 135 -9.76 9.71 1.04
N HIS A 136 -10.42 10.46 1.94
CA HIS A 136 -11.52 11.35 1.57
C HIS A 136 -11.05 12.50 0.67
N GLU A 137 -9.86 13.06 0.93
CA GLU A 137 -9.24 14.06 0.06
C GLU A 137 -8.94 13.49 -1.33
N LEU A 138 -8.40 12.27 -1.39
CA LEU A 138 -8.14 11.56 -2.65
C LEU A 138 -9.43 11.34 -3.44
N MET A 139 -10.49 10.86 -2.82
CA MET A 139 -11.80 10.70 -3.45
C MET A 139 -12.36 12.04 -3.95
N LYS A 140 -12.33 13.08 -3.11
CA LYS A 140 -12.81 14.42 -3.46
C LYS A 140 -12.06 14.99 -4.66
N HIS A 141 -10.76 14.72 -4.75
CA HIS A 141 -9.94 15.21 -5.87
C HIS A 141 -10.42 14.65 -7.21
N TYR A 142 -10.83 13.38 -7.24
CA TYR A 142 -11.25 12.68 -8.47
C TYR A 142 -12.76 12.57 -8.66
N SER A 143 -13.58 13.09 -7.75
CA SER A 143 -15.05 12.99 -7.81
C SER A 143 -15.72 13.77 -8.95
N LYS A 144 -14.96 14.57 -9.69
CA LYS A 144 -15.44 15.27 -10.88
C LYS A 144 -15.26 14.45 -12.15
N GLU A 145 -14.34 13.50 -12.12
CA GLU A 145 -13.94 12.67 -13.25
C GLU A 145 -14.68 11.33 -13.27
N SER A 146 -14.98 10.77 -12.09
CA SER A 146 -15.65 9.46 -11.96
C SER A 146 -16.45 9.37 -10.68
N ASP A 147 -17.50 8.56 -10.70
CA ASP A 147 -18.22 8.14 -9.50
C ASP A 147 -17.38 7.10 -8.73
N ILE A 148 -16.98 7.42 -7.50
CA ILE A 148 -16.10 6.57 -6.71
C ILE A 148 -16.91 5.91 -5.58
N TYR A 149 -16.86 4.57 -5.53
CA TYR A 149 -17.58 3.75 -4.56
C TYR A 149 -16.59 3.08 -3.61
N PRO A 150 -16.43 3.54 -2.34
CA PRO A 150 -15.64 2.86 -1.34
C PRO A 150 -16.25 1.50 -0.99
N VAL A 151 -15.42 0.47 -0.99
CA VAL A 151 -15.80 -0.90 -0.59
C VAL A 151 -14.96 -1.30 0.62
N PRO A 152 -15.51 -1.22 1.84
CA PRO A 152 -14.79 -1.68 3.02
C PRO A 152 -14.68 -3.21 3.00
N CYS A 153 -13.46 -3.72 3.17
CA CYS A 153 -13.17 -5.15 3.12
C CYS A 153 -12.60 -5.65 4.46
N PRO A 154 -13.40 -5.62 5.56
CA PRO A 154 -12.95 -6.17 6.85
C PRO A 154 -12.74 -7.68 6.71
N GLY A 155 -11.62 -8.20 7.23
CA GLY A 155 -11.32 -9.63 7.22
C GLY A 155 -10.66 -10.15 5.93
N LEU A 156 -10.69 -9.42 4.80
CA LEU A 156 -10.11 -9.92 3.55
C LEU A 156 -8.60 -10.16 3.65
N ALA A 157 -7.87 -9.26 4.32
CA ALA A 157 -6.45 -9.43 4.55
C ALA A 157 -6.13 -10.63 5.46
N ASP A 158 -7.04 -10.99 6.38
CA ASP A 158 -6.86 -12.14 7.27
C ASP A 158 -6.89 -13.47 6.50
N TYR A 159 -7.68 -13.58 5.44
CA TYR A 159 -7.66 -14.75 4.55
C TYR A 159 -6.28 -14.92 3.92
N VAL A 160 -5.73 -13.85 3.39
CA VAL A 160 -4.41 -13.85 2.75
C VAL A 160 -3.30 -14.22 3.74
N GLU A 161 -3.29 -13.62 4.94
CA GLU A 161 -2.31 -13.95 5.99
C GLU A 161 -2.41 -15.42 6.47
N LYS A 162 -3.59 -16.03 6.35
CA LYS A 162 -3.80 -17.47 6.62
C LYS A 162 -3.45 -18.37 5.44
N GLY A 163 -3.03 -17.83 4.31
CA GLY A 163 -2.73 -18.57 3.08
C GLY A 163 -3.98 -19.08 2.35
N ILE A 164 -5.13 -18.45 2.56
CA ILE A 164 -6.39 -18.78 1.86
C ILE A 164 -6.53 -17.81 0.69
N PHE A 165 -6.18 -18.28 -0.50
CA PHE A 165 -6.15 -17.46 -1.72
C PHE A 165 -7.28 -17.80 -2.69
N ASP A 166 -7.88 -18.97 -2.56
CA ASP A 166 -8.94 -19.49 -3.43
C ASP A 166 -9.93 -20.38 -2.67
N GLY A 167 -10.92 -20.91 -3.38
CA GLY A 167 -11.93 -21.80 -2.82
C GLY A 167 -13.30 -21.13 -2.63
N GLU A 168 -14.28 -21.96 -2.25
CA GLU A 168 -15.68 -21.54 -2.16
C GLU A 168 -15.89 -20.45 -1.10
N GLU A 169 -15.24 -20.61 0.07
CA GLU A 169 -15.39 -19.69 1.19
C GLU A 169 -14.97 -18.25 0.82
N ILE A 170 -13.76 -18.08 0.26
CA ILE A 170 -13.27 -16.75 -0.13
C ILE A 170 -14.06 -16.19 -1.32
N THR A 171 -14.50 -17.06 -2.24
CA THR A 171 -15.32 -16.64 -3.38
C THR A 171 -16.66 -16.06 -2.92
N GLU A 172 -17.35 -16.73 -2.01
CA GLU A 172 -18.62 -16.24 -1.46
C GLU A 172 -18.42 -14.97 -0.63
N PHE A 173 -17.31 -14.90 0.11
CA PHE A 173 -16.97 -13.69 0.86
C PHE A 173 -16.76 -12.48 -0.08
N LEU A 174 -16.00 -12.65 -1.17
CA LEU A 174 -15.78 -11.61 -2.18
C LEU A 174 -17.07 -11.21 -2.90
N LYS A 175 -17.93 -12.16 -3.25
CA LYS A 175 -19.24 -11.87 -3.83
C LYS A 175 -20.07 -10.99 -2.90
N GLY A 176 -20.11 -11.30 -1.60
CA GLY A 176 -20.82 -10.50 -0.61
C GLY A 176 -20.28 -9.08 -0.50
N LEU A 177 -18.96 -8.90 -0.50
CA LEU A 177 -18.31 -7.59 -0.46
C LEU A 177 -18.59 -6.74 -1.72
N LEU A 178 -18.57 -7.38 -2.89
CA LEU A 178 -18.66 -6.67 -4.17
C LEU A 178 -20.09 -6.48 -4.66
N ALA A 179 -21.07 -7.24 -4.16
CA ALA A 179 -22.46 -7.18 -4.63
C ALA A 179 -23.03 -5.74 -4.74
N PRO A 180 -22.86 -4.86 -3.71
CA PRO A 180 -23.37 -3.49 -3.80
C PRO A 180 -22.72 -2.65 -4.92
N SER A 181 -21.46 -2.94 -5.24
CA SER A 181 -20.73 -2.24 -6.31
C SER A 181 -21.11 -2.78 -7.69
N LEU A 182 -21.34 -4.09 -7.80
CA LEU A 182 -21.80 -4.71 -9.04
C LEU A 182 -23.19 -4.25 -9.43
N GLU A 183 -24.09 -4.02 -8.46
CA GLU A 183 -25.39 -3.40 -8.67
C GLU A 183 -25.30 -1.96 -9.21
N LYS A 184 -24.19 -1.26 -8.93
CA LYS A 184 -23.91 0.07 -9.48
C LYS A 184 -23.31 0.04 -10.88
N HIS A 185 -23.03 -1.16 -11.41
CA HIS A 185 -22.36 -1.34 -12.70
C HIS A 185 -21.01 -0.60 -12.74
N VAL A 186 -20.13 -0.88 -11.77
CA VAL A 186 -18.78 -0.30 -11.76
C VAL A 186 -17.95 -0.83 -12.94
N ASP A 187 -17.17 0.05 -13.53
CA ASP A 187 -16.33 -0.24 -14.70
C ASP A 187 -14.93 -0.71 -14.31
N ALA A 188 -14.50 -0.34 -13.10
CA ALA A 188 -13.19 -0.71 -12.58
C ALA A 188 -13.22 -0.97 -11.06
N ILE A 189 -12.33 -1.84 -10.62
CA ILE A 189 -12.11 -2.13 -9.20
C ILE A 189 -10.64 -1.81 -8.88
N VAL A 190 -10.43 -0.92 -7.92
CA VAL A 190 -9.11 -0.61 -7.38
C VAL A 190 -8.85 -1.47 -6.16
N LEU A 191 -7.74 -2.20 -6.16
CA LEU A 191 -7.25 -2.98 -5.01
C LEU A 191 -6.41 -2.07 -4.10
N GLY A 192 -7.04 -1.48 -3.10
CA GLY A 192 -6.44 -0.49 -2.18
C GLY A 192 -5.72 -1.11 -0.97
N CYS A 193 -5.32 -2.36 -1.07
CA CYS A 193 -4.53 -3.06 -0.08
C CYS A 193 -3.59 -4.06 -0.77
N THR A 194 -2.37 -4.18 -0.30
CA THR A 194 -1.33 -5.07 -0.83
C THR A 194 -1.69 -6.56 -0.78
N HIS A 195 -2.61 -6.92 0.11
CA HIS A 195 -3.09 -8.30 0.26
C HIS A 195 -4.09 -8.71 -0.83
N TYR A 196 -4.87 -7.78 -1.37
CA TYR A 196 -5.99 -8.12 -2.25
C TYR A 196 -5.61 -8.71 -3.62
N PRO A 197 -4.42 -8.45 -4.20
CA PRO A 197 -3.99 -9.14 -5.42
C PRO A 197 -3.77 -10.65 -5.30
N PHE A 198 -3.80 -11.20 -4.09
CA PHE A 198 -3.63 -12.64 -3.85
C PHE A 198 -4.92 -13.45 -3.96
N VAL A 199 -6.08 -12.82 -4.02
CA VAL A 199 -7.41 -13.46 -4.03
C VAL A 199 -8.29 -13.01 -5.18
#